data_d34bdbce63acab7ef6bb014e31164925
#
_entry.id   d34bdbce63acab7ef6bb014e31164925
#
_cell.length_a   1.000
_cell.length_b   1.000
_cell.length_c   1.000
_cell.angle_alpha   90.00
_cell.angle_beta   90.00
_cell.angle_gamma   90.00
#
_symmetry.space_group_name_H-M   'P 1'
#
loop_
_entity.id
_entity.type
_entity.pdbx_description
1 polymer ?
#
loop_
_entity_poly.entity_id
_entity_poly.type
_entity_poly.pdbx_seq_one_letter_code
_entity_poly.pdbx_strand_id
1 'polypeptide(L)'
;MFNHTEWQRKRRSENPERYREEARKYFRRHKDDPKWREKHRASARQWYSLHKEKRNASAHDWHQYLRAAAIEHYGKACACCGESTYEFLCIDHINGGGNRQREQLGCSRNFFSWLRKNGYPEGFRTLSHNCNQSIGYNGYCPHQLDQRSNHEPVLPLSSYLTTGYVKQAEMSIDCVPPGSGLTPQSPVRDSTEISSSFPGCNSAGKN
;
A
#
# COMPACT_ATOMS: atom_id res chain seq x y z
N MET A 1 -21.29 -36.31 -27.78
CA MET A 1 -20.38 -35.23 -28.28
C MET A 1 -19.18 -35.16 -27.37
N PHE A 2 -17.97 -35.31 -27.89
CA PHE A 2 -16.75 -35.30 -27.06
C PHE A 2 -16.46 -33.90 -26.54
N ASN A 3 -16.45 -33.72 -25.20
CA ASN A 3 -16.15 -32.43 -24.56
C ASN A 3 -14.64 -32.32 -24.27
N HIS A 4 -13.91 -31.68 -25.18
CA HIS A 4 -12.46 -31.49 -25.08
C HIS A 4 -12.02 -30.81 -23.79
N THR A 5 -12.79 -29.82 -23.30
CA THR A 5 -12.49 -29.07 -22.09
C THR A 5 -12.58 -29.94 -20.84
N GLU A 6 -13.62 -30.79 -20.79
CA GLU A 6 -13.83 -31.71 -19.66
C GLU A 6 -12.76 -32.80 -19.64
N TRP A 7 -12.42 -33.35 -20.79
CA TRP A 7 -11.32 -34.29 -20.94
C TRP A 7 -9.98 -33.69 -20.47
N GLN A 8 -9.68 -32.45 -20.84
CA GLN A 8 -8.47 -31.77 -20.38
C GLN A 8 -8.48 -31.57 -18.86
N ARG A 9 -9.61 -31.18 -18.25
CA ARG A 9 -9.73 -31.05 -16.78
C ARG A 9 -9.45 -32.38 -16.09
N LYS A 10 -10.08 -33.45 -16.57
CA LYS A 10 -9.88 -34.80 -16.04
C LYS A 10 -8.43 -35.22 -16.12
N ARG A 11 -7.77 -35.07 -17.27
CA ARG A 11 -6.35 -35.38 -17.45
C ARG A 11 -5.42 -34.60 -16.51
N ARG A 12 -5.75 -33.34 -16.23
CA ARG A 12 -4.97 -32.52 -15.28
C ARG A 12 -5.14 -32.99 -13.85
N SER A 13 -6.33 -33.41 -13.47
CA SER A 13 -6.62 -33.90 -12.12
C SER A 13 -6.02 -35.27 -11.84
N GLU A 14 -5.97 -36.16 -12.86
CA GLU A 14 -5.44 -37.51 -12.73
C GLU A 14 -3.91 -37.53 -12.58
N ASN A 15 -3.18 -36.62 -13.26
CA ASN A 15 -1.72 -36.58 -13.17
C ASN A 15 -1.18 -35.14 -13.23
N PRO A 16 -1.31 -34.38 -12.13
CA PRO A 16 -0.96 -32.96 -12.09
C PRO A 16 0.55 -32.70 -12.29
N GLU A 17 1.42 -33.58 -11.79
CA GLU A 17 2.87 -33.41 -11.92
C GLU A 17 3.35 -33.59 -13.36
N ARG A 18 2.87 -34.60 -14.02
CA ARG A 18 3.18 -34.81 -15.45
C ARG A 18 2.76 -33.63 -16.30
N TYR A 19 1.55 -33.10 -16.04
CA TYR A 19 1.04 -31.94 -16.74
C TYR A 19 1.91 -30.69 -16.50
N ARG A 20 2.32 -30.46 -15.25
CA ARG A 20 3.22 -29.34 -14.89
C ARG A 20 4.57 -29.47 -15.58
N GLU A 21 5.10 -30.67 -15.64
CA GLU A 21 6.39 -30.93 -16.30
C GLU A 21 6.32 -30.70 -17.82
N GLU A 22 5.27 -31.18 -18.47
CA GLU A 22 5.03 -30.95 -19.91
C GLU A 22 4.89 -29.43 -20.19
N ALA A 23 4.15 -28.69 -19.33
CA ALA A 23 4.01 -27.24 -19.43
C ALA A 23 5.37 -26.51 -19.26
N ARG A 24 6.20 -26.94 -18.29
CA ARG A 24 7.55 -26.37 -18.09
C ARG A 24 8.47 -26.66 -19.29
N LYS A 25 8.41 -27.87 -19.87
CA LYS A 25 9.15 -28.21 -21.08
C LYS A 25 8.72 -27.36 -22.27
N TYR A 26 7.39 -27.19 -22.44
CA TYR A 26 6.85 -26.37 -23.50
C TYR A 26 7.29 -24.90 -23.35
N PHE A 27 7.17 -24.33 -22.13
CA PHE A 27 7.60 -22.95 -21.84
C PHE A 27 9.09 -22.75 -22.13
N ARG A 28 9.96 -23.64 -21.63
CA ARG A 28 11.42 -23.55 -21.87
C ARG A 28 11.77 -23.55 -23.34
N ARG A 29 11.05 -24.31 -24.17
CA ARG A 29 11.27 -24.38 -25.62
C ARG A 29 10.90 -23.10 -26.36
N HIS A 30 9.88 -22.38 -25.87
CA HIS A 30 9.29 -21.23 -26.59
C HIS A 30 9.57 -19.88 -25.95
N LYS A 31 10.13 -19.82 -24.74
CA LYS A 31 10.33 -18.58 -23.98
C LYS A 31 11.15 -17.51 -24.71
N ASP A 32 12.04 -17.92 -25.61
CA ASP A 32 12.93 -17.03 -26.35
C ASP A 32 12.41 -16.68 -27.76
N ASP A 33 11.31 -17.31 -28.21
CA ASP A 33 10.64 -16.96 -29.47
C ASP A 33 9.85 -15.65 -29.35
N PRO A 34 10.22 -14.59 -30.11
CA PRO A 34 9.55 -13.29 -30.05
C PRO A 34 8.07 -13.34 -30.41
N LYS A 35 7.69 -14.15 -31.40
CA LYS A 35 6.30 -14.29 -31.86
C LYS A 35 5.45 -14.98 -30.79
N TRP A 36 5.97 -16.01 -30.18
CA TRP A 36 5.30 -16.70 -29.07
C TRP A 36 5.12 -15.76 -27.87
N ARG A 37 6.17 -15.00 -27.49
CA ARG A 37 6.12 -14.02 -26.39
C ARG A 37 5.06 -12.96 -26.64
N GLU A 38 4.99 -12.39 -27.86
CA GLU A 38 4.00 -11.36 -28.18
C GLU A 38 2.58 -11.92 -28.15
N LYS A 39 2.34 -13.10 -28.73
CA LYS A 39 1.04 -13.78 -28.63
C LYS A 39 0.62 -14.00 -27.19
N HIS A 40 1.53 -14.46 -26.32
CA HIS A 40 1.24 -14.67 -24.91
C HIS A 40 0.96 -13.36 -24.16
N ARG A 41 1.72 -12.30 -24.46
CA ARG A 41 1.47 -10.98 -23.89
C ARG A 41 0.11 -10.42 -24.32
N ALA A 42 -0.24 -10.56 -25.59
CA ALA A 42 -1.53 -10.12 -26.11
C ALA A 42 -2.69 -10.86 -25.44
N SER A 43 -2.60 -12.20 -25.34
CA SER A 43 -3.60 -13.00 -24.63
C SER A 43 -3.70 -12.64 -23.16
N ALA A 44 -2.58 -12.38 -22.48
CA ALA A 44 -2.55 -11.95 -21.09
C ALA A 44 -3.20 -10.58 -20.90
N ARG A 45 -2.91 -9.61 -21.79
CA ARG A 45 -3.55 -8.27 -21.77
C ARG A 45 -5.06 -8.38 -21.95
N GLN A 46 -5.52 -9.17 -22.93
CA GLN A 46 -6.93 -9.40 -23.18
C GLN A 46 -7.61 -10.06 -21.99
N TRP A 47 -7.03 -11.12 -21.44
CA TRP A 47 -7.57 -11.79 -20.25
C TRP A 47 -7.64 -10.82 -19.06
N TYR A 48 -6.58 -10.02 -18.84
CA TYR A 48 -6.54 -9.03 -17.77
C TYR A 48 -7.65 -7.98 -17.92
N SER A 49 -7.87 -7.45 -19.13
CA SER A 49 -8.94 -6.46 -19.36
C SER A 49 -10.32 -7.01 -19.07
N LEU A 50 -10.59 -8.25 -19.47
CA LEU A 50 -11.88 -8.93 -19.25
C LEU A 50 -12.13 -9.28 -17.76
N HIS A 51 -11.07 -9.47 -16.96
CA HIS A 51 -11.19 -9.91 -15.57
C HIS A 51 -10.73 -8.87 -14.55
N LYS A 52 -10.45 -7.65 -14.99
CA LYS A 52 -9.88 -6.57 -14.17
C LYS A 52 -10.71 -6.30 -12.93
N GLU A 53 -12.01 -6.11 -13.09
CA GLU A 53 -12.92 -5.76 -11.98
C GLU A 53 -12.98 -6.87 -10.94
N LYS A 54 -13.19 -8.11 -11.38
CA LYS A 54 -13.22 -9.27 -10.48
C LYS A 54 -11.91 -9.46 -9.72
N ARG A 55 -10.78 -9.26 -10.39
CA ARG A 55 -9.47 -9.36 -9.76
C ARG A 55 -9.23 -8.24 -8.76
N ASN A 56 -9.63 -7.01 -9.08
CA ASN A 56 -9.50 -5.88 -8.19
C ASN A 56 -10.37 -6.06 -6.94
N ALA A 57 -11.62 -6.51 -7.10
CA ALA A 57 -12.50 -6.85 -5.99
C ALA A 57 -11.85 -7.92 -5.09
N SER A 58 -11.42 -9.04 -5.66
CA SER A 58 -10.77 -10.12 -4.89
C SER A 58 -9.50 -9.66 -4.19
N ALA A 59 -8.70 -8.79 -4.82
CA ALA A 59 -7.49 -8.23 -4.22
C ALA A 59 -7.82 -7.25 -3.07
N HIS A 60 -8.89 -6.47 -3.23
CA HIS A 60 -9.40 -5.61 -2.17
C HIS A 60 -9.89 -6.42 -0.97
N ASP A 61 -10.75 -7.41 -1.20
CA ASP A 61 -11.30 -8.27 -0.16
C ASP A 61 -10.18 -9.00 0.61
N TRP A 62 -9.21 -9.51 -0.12
CA TRP A 62 -8.04 -10.14 0.48
C TRP A 62 -7.23 -9.17 1.35
N HIS A 63 -7.04 -7.94 0.89
CA HIS A 63 -6.34 -6.90 1.67
C HIS A 63 -7.12 -6.53 2.93
N GLN A 64 -8.45 -6.38 2.85
CA GLN A 64 -9.30 -6.12 4.02
C GLN A 64 -9.24 -7.27 5.02
N TYR A 65 -9.28 -8.50 4.55
CA TYR A 65 -9.11 -9.68 5.40
C TYR A 65 -7.77 -9.65 6.16
N LEU A 66 -6.67 -9.38 5.46
CA LEU A 66 -5.34 -9.32 6.08
C LEU A 66 -5.22 -8.18 7.09
N ARG A 67 -5.81 -7.02 6.80
CA ARG A 67 -5.87 -5.89 7.71
C ARG A 67 -6.67 -6.23 8.97
N ALA A 68 -7.85 -6.82 8.81
CA ALA A 68 -8.68 -7.25 9.92
C ALA A 68 -7.96 -8.25 10.83
N ALA A 69 -7.31 -9.26 10.23
CA ALA A 69 -6.53 -10.25 10.97
C ALA A 69 -5.36 -9.63 11.75
N ALA A 70 -4.70 -8.61 11.20
CA ALA A 70 -3.65 -7.90 11.91
C ALA A 70 -4.20 -7.08 13.09
N ILE A 71 -5.30 -6.36 12.90
CA ILE A 71 -5.97 -5.60 13.97
C ILE A 71 -6.47 -6.55 15.07
N GLU A 72 -7.03 -7.71 14.69
CA GLU A 72 -7.44 -8.73 15.65
C GLU A 72 -6.27 -9.21 16.51
N HIS A 73 -5.10 -9.38 15.92
CA HIS A 73 -3.90 -9.87 16.61
C HIS A 73 -3.25 -8.81 17.51
N TYR A 74 -3.07 -7.56 17.02
CA TYR A 74 -2.36 -6.51 17.75
C TYR A 74 -3.24 -5.66 18.68
N GLY A 75 -4.55 -5.95 18.72
CA GLY A 75 -5.53 -5.29 19.57
C GLY A 75 -6.65 -4.65 18.76
N LYS A 76 -7.88 -4.91 19.17
CA LYS A 76 -9.13 -4.45 18.50
C LYS A 76 -9.45 -2.99 18.72
N ALA A 77 -8.65 -2.31 19.53
CA ALA A 77 -8.82 -0.91 19.87
C ALA A 77 -7.48 -0.20 19.87
N CYS A 78 -7.54 1.12 19.71
CA CYS A 78 -6.37 1.97 19.80
C CYS A 78 -5.72 1.86 21.19
N ALA A 79 -4.45 1.48 21.25
CA ALA A 79 -3.70 1.37 22.49
C ALA A 79 -3.51 2.73 23.22
N CYS A 80 -3.86 3.85 22.59
CA CYS A 80 -3.74 5.19 23.14
C CYS A 80 -5.08 5.74 23.66
N CYS A 81 -6.11 5.79 22.82
CA CYS A 81 -7.40 6.44 23.15
C CYS A 81 -8.58 5.47 23.27
N GLY A 82 -8.39 4.18 23.02
CA GLY A 82 -9.46 3.19 23.09
C GLY A 82 -10.42 3.16 21.90
N GLU A 83 -10.21 3.99 20.86
CA GLU A 83 -11.01 3.95 19.63
C GLU A 83 -11.06 2.54 19.06
N SER A 84 -12.26 2.02 18.77
CA SER A 84 -12.47 0.65 18.30
C SER A 84 -13.16 0.56 16.93
N THR A 85 -13.50 1.69 16.33
CA THR A 85 -14.07 1.73 14.98
C THR A 85 -13.03 1.26 13.99
N TYR A 86 -13.30 0.14 13.33
CA TYR A 86 -12.34 -0.55 12.44
C TYR A 86 -11.70 0.36 11.39
N GLU A 87 -12.49 1.23 10.78
CA GLU A 87 -12.07 2.16 9.73
C GLU A 87 -11.03 3.16 10.22
N PHE A 88 -11.06 3.50 11.49
CA PHE A 88 -10.15 4.47 12.12
C PHE A 88 -8.86 3.84 12.63
N LEU A 89 -8.74 2.52 12.63
CA LEU A 89 -7.58 1.82 13.16
C LEU A 89 -6.49 1.61 12.10
N CYS A 90 -5.25 1.62 12.54
CA CYS A 90 -4.07 1.26 11.75
C CYS A 90 -3.05 0.50 12.62
N ILE A 91 -2.12 -0.18 11.96
CA ILE A 91 -1.00 -0.83 12.64
C ILE A 91 0.19 0.12 12.62
N ASP A 92 0.73 0.40 13.80
CA ASP A 92 1.89 1.25 14.04
C ASP A 92 3.11 0.43 14.46
N HIS A 93 4.29 0.95 14.12
CA HIS A 93 5.58 0.42 14.59
C HIS A 93 5.95 1.07 15.91
N ILE A 94 5.99 0.32 17.01
CA ILE A 94 6.27 0.85 18.36
C ILE A 94 7.57 1.67 18.39
N ASN A 95 8.60 1.21 17.69
CA ASN A 95 9.93 1.83 17.64
C ASN A 95 10.16 2.65 16.36
N GLY A 96 9.12 2.99 15.62
CA GLY A 96 9.25 3.66 14.32
C GLY A 96 9.80 2.74 13.23
N GLY A 97 10.29 3.32 12.13
CA GLY A 97 10.90 2.54 11.04
C GLY A 97 9.93 2.09 9.93
N GLY A 98 8.67 2.49 9.98
CA GLY A 98 7.66 2.11 8.99
C GLY A 98 8.02 2.50 7.54
N ASN A 99 8.71 3.62 7.34
CA ASN A 99 9.18 4.03 6.02
C ASN A 99 10.25 3.07 5.47
N ARG A 100 11.23 2.69 6.29
CA ARG A 100 12.28 1.73 5.92
C ARG A 100 11.68 0.37 5.56
N GLN A 101 10.74 -0.11 6.35
CA GLN A 101 10.07 -1.38 6.05
C GLN A 101 9.25 -1.31 4.76
N ARG A 102 8.59 -0.17 4.49
CA ARG A 102 7.85 0.04 3.25
C ARG A 102 8.76 -0.02 2.02
N GLU A 103 9.94 0.58 2.10
CA GLU A 103 10.97 0.49 1.05
C GLU A 103 11.42 -0.95 0.83
N GLN A 104 11.71 -1.69 1.88
CA GLN A 104 12.11 -3.10 1.81
C GLN A 104 11.02 -3.99 1.19
N LEU A 105 9.76 -3.74 1.48
CA LEU A 105 8.62 -4.49 0.94
C LEU A 105 8.23 -4.05 -0.47
N GLY A 106 8.77 -2.92 -0.97
CA GLY A 106 8.52 -2.36 -2.29
C GLY A 106 7.11 -1.82 -2.50
N CYS A 107 6.17 -2.10 -1.60
CA CYS A 107 4.77 -1.67 -1.71
C CYS A 107 4.08 -1.75 -0.33
N SER A 108 3.32 -0.72 0.01
CA SER A 108 2.55 -0.67 1.27
C SER A 108 1.50 -1.79 1.39
N ARG A 109 0.97 -2.30 0.26
CA ARG A 109 0.02 -3.43 0.25
C ARG A 109 0.65 -4.73 0.74
N ASN A 110 1.96 -4.87 0.64
CA ASN A 110 2.67 -6.08 1.07
C ASN A 110 2.82 -6.17 2.59
N PHE A 111 2.60 -5.07 3.32
CA PHE A 111 2.81 -5.00 4.76
C PHE A 111 1.96 -6.02 5.54
N PHE A 112 0.66 -6.05 5.33
CA PHE A 112 -0.21 -7.01 6.03
C PHE A 112 0.06 -8.47 5.63
N SER A 113 0.42 -8.70 4.35
CA SER A 113 0.85 -10.02 3.89
C SER A 113 2.15 -10.45 4.56
N TRP A 114 3.07 -9.51 4.76
CA TRP A 114 4.33 -9.73 5.46
C TRP A 114 4.09 -10.04 6.94
N LEU A 115 3.25 -9.27 7.64
CA LEU A 115 2.88 -9.55 9.03
C LEU A 115 2.36 -10.98 9.20
N ARG A 116 1.40 -11.36 8.36
CA ARG A 116 0.85 -12.73 8.39
C ARG A 116 1.89 -13.79 8.10
N LYS A 117 2.72 -13.60 7.08
CA LYS A 117 3.77 -14.56 6.70
C LYS A 117 4.81 -14.78 7.80
N ASN A 118 5.09 -13.74 8.59
CA ASN A 118 6.04 -13.80 9.69
C ASN A 118 5.37 -14.09 11.06
N GLY A 119 4.12 -14.57 11.07
CA GLY A 119 3.43 -14.97 12.30
C GLY A 119 3.10 -13.80 13.23
N TYR A 120 2.90 -12.60 12.68
CA TYR A 120 2.60 -11.38 13.45
C TYR A 120 3.68 -11.08 14.50
N PRO A 121 4.90 -10.70 14.10
CA PRO A 121 6.00 -10.47 15.01
C PRO A 121 5.71 -9.34 15.99
N GLU A 122 6.37 -9.34 17.12
CA GLU A 122 6.33 -8.25 18.10
C GLU A 122 6.87 -6.94 17.51
N GLY A 123 6.60 -5.82 18.20
CA GLY A 123 7.04 -4.49 17.75
C GLY A 123 5.98 -3.69 17.01
N PHE A 124 4.76 -4.18 16.97
CA PHE A 124 3.62 -3.49 16.38
C PHE A 124 2.48 -3.34 17.40
N ARG A 125 1.63 -2.34 17.16
CA ARG A 125 0.44 -2.09 17.96
C ARG A 125 -0.67 -1.52 17.09
N THR A 126 -1.91 -1.60 17.55
CA THR A 126 -3.05 -0.92 16.93
C THR A 126 -3.17 0.49 17.49
N LEU A 127 -3.24 1.48 16.61
CA LEU A 127 -3.55 2.87 16.94
C LEU A 127 -4.69 3.38 16.06
N SER A 128 -5.39 4.43 16.51
CA SER A 128 -6.19 5.23 15.60
C SER A 128 -5.29 6.05 14.67
N HIS A 129 -5.77 6.37 13.47
CA HIS A 129 -5.01 7.20 12.53
C HIS A 129 -4.56 8.51 13.16
N ASN A 130 -5.41 9.17 13.93
CA ASN A 130 -5.09 10.43 14.62
C ASN A 130 -3.97 10.26 15.65
N CYS A 131 -4.05 9.21 16.50
CA CYS A 131 -2.99 8.94 17.48
C CYS A 131 -1.66 8.59 16.81
N ASN A 132 -1.69 7.75 15.78
CA ASN A 132 -0.50 7.37 15.03
C ASN A 132 0.15 8.60 14.36
N GLN A 133 -0.65 9.44 13.72
CA GLN A 133 -0.16 10.65 13.06
C GLN A 133 0.42 11.65 14.05
N SER A 134 -0.28 11.88 15.19
CA SER A 134 0.19 12.78 16.25
C SER A 134 1.53 12.32 16.83
N ILE A 135 1.68 11.05 17.14
CA ILE A 135 2.95 10.46 17.60
C ILE A 135 4.05 10.63 16.55
N GLY A 136 3.72 10.39 15.27
CA GLY A 136 4.69 10.50 14.18
C GLY A 136 5.22 11.92 13.96
N TYR A 137 4.37 12.95 14.12
CA TYR A 137 4.76 14.35 13.92
C TYR A 137 5.31 15.02 15.16
N ASN A 138 4.70 14.77 16.33
CA ASN A 138 4.98 15.50 17.55
C ASN A 138 5.82 14.70 18.55
N GLY A 139 6.02 13.41 18.32
CA GLY A 139 6.65 12.50 19.26
C GLY A 139 5.73 12.03 20.40
N TYR A 140 4.53 12.58 20.51
CA TYR A 140 3.54 12.22 21.52
C TYR A 140 2.12 12.34 20.99
N CYS A 141 1.17 11.74 21.71
CA CYS A 141 -0.26 11.93 21.46
C CYS A 141 -0.89 12.74 22.60
N PRO A 142 -1.72 13.77 22.33
CA PRO A 142 -2.42 14.54 23.36
C PRO A 142 -3.18 13.69 24.39
N HIS A 143 -3.82 12.60 23.96
CA HIS A 143 -4.49 11.67 24.88
C HIS A 143 -3.57 11.06 25.95
N GLN A 144 -2.26 10.99 25.71
CA GLN A 144 -1.30 10.50 26.71
C GLN A 144 -0.96 11.57 27.75
N LEU A 145 -1.08 12.84 27.38
CA LEU A 145 -0.89 13.96 28.30
C LEU A 145 -2.04 14.02 29.29
N ASP A 146 -3.28 13.88 28.83
CA ASP A 146 -4.47 13.86 29.68
C ASP A 146 -4.45 12.74 30.72
N GLN A 147 -3.84 11.60 30.37
CA GLN A 147 -3.67 10.47 31.29
C GLN A 147 -2.54 10.65 32.32
N ARG A 148 -1.53 11.47 31.99
CA ARG A 148 -0.36 11.75 32.87
C ARG A 148 -0.51 12.99 33.72
N SER A 149 -1.37 13.90 33.30
CA SER A 149 -1.51 15.19 33.98
C SER A 149 -2.90 15.33 34.57
N ASN A 150 -2.95 15.30 35.87
CA ASN A 150 -3.86 16.12 36.61
C ASN A 150 -3.57 17.63 36.37
N HIS A 151 -2.75 18.02 35.38
CA HIS A 151 -2.29 19.38 35.18
C HIS A 151 -1.77 19.70 33.78
N GLU A 152 -2.31 20.68 33.27
CA GLU A 152 -2.12 21.76 32.32
C GLU A 152 -3.11 21.68 31.15
N PRO A 153 -3.90 22.75 31.01
CA PRO A 153 -4.85 22.84 29.93
C PRO A 153 -4.11 22.85 28.61
N VAL A 154 -4.59 22.04 27.67
CA VAL A 154 -4.18 22.13 26.23
C VAL A 154 -4.30 23.63 25.87
N LEU A 155 -3.18 24.24 25.50
CA LEU A 155 -3.12 25.62 25.14
C LEU A 155 -4.14 25.90 24.02
N PRO A 156 -4.97 26.95 24.14
CA PRO A 156 -5.92 27.28 23.11
C PRO A 156 -5.21 27.58 21.79
N LEU A 157 -5.86 27.33 20.67
CA LEU A 157 -5.30 27.50 19.32
C LEU A 157 -4.62 28.87 19.13
N SER A 158 -5.12 29.90 19.82
CA SER A 158 -4.55 31.25 19.83
C SER A 158 -3.12 31.32 20.36
N SER A 159 -2.71 30.44 21.28
CA SER A 159 -1.33 30.44 21.79
C SER A 159 -0.31 29.89 20.80
N TYR A 160 -0.73 29.02 19.87
CA TYR A 160 0.12 28.56 18.77
C TYR A 160 0.31 29.63 17.68
N LEU A 161 -0.63 30.56 17.57
CA LEU A 161 -0.56 31.64 16.61
C LEU A 161 0.30 32.81 17.11
N THR A 162 0.53 32.92 18.43
CA THR A 162 1.30 34.01 19.04
C THR A 162 2.77 33.66 19.32
N THR A 163 3.12 32.39 19.37
CA THR A 163 4.49 31.95 19.58
C THR A 163 5.19 31.66 18.25
N GLY A 164 5.81 32.71 17.65
CA GLY A 164 6.98 32.57 16.76
C GLY A 164 6.88 31.76 15.45
N TYR A 165 5.90 30.88 15.30
CA TYR A 165 5.77 30.05 14.09
C TYR A 165 5.32 30.87 12.87
N VAL A 166 4.54 31.94 13.10
CA VAL A 166 4.13 32.87 12.03
C VAL A 166 5.28 33.74 11.57
N LYS A 167 6.22 34.10 12.48
CA LYS A 167 7.40 34.90 12.10
C LYS A 167 8.35 34.18 11.15
N GLN A 168 8.45 32.86 11.20
CA GLN A 168 9.30 32.10 10.26
C GLN A 168 8.65 31.94 8.90
N ALA A 169 7.32 31.87 8.82
CA ALA A 169 6.62 31.80 7.55
C ALA A 169 6.64 33.16 6.81
N GLU A 170 6.57 34.27 7.53
CA GLU A 170 6.67 35.61 6.93
C GLU A 170 8.09 35.93 6.46
N MET A 171 9.13 35.41 7.12
CA MET A 171 10.53 35.56 6.67
C MET A 171 10.90 34.72 5.45
N SER A 172 10.10 33.73 5.08
CA SER A 172 10.36 32.88 3.90
C SER A 172 9.77 33.43 2.61
N ILE A 173 8.95 34.47 2.68
CA ILE A 173 8.29 35.08 1.51
C ILE A 173 9.19 36.14 0.85
N ASP A 174 10.16 36.68 1.57
CA ASP A 174 11.02 37.78 1.09
C ASP A 174 12.23 37.33 0.23
N CYS A 175 12.34 36.04 -0.09
CA CYS A 175 13.46 35.52 -0.90
C CYS A 175 13.11 35.28 -2.38
N VAL A 176 12.13 36.00 -2.94
CA VAL A 176 11.92 36.05 -4.40
C VAL A 176 12.58 37.32 -4.95
N PRO A 177 13.69 37.25 -5.70
CA PRO A 177 14.30 38.42 -6.27
C PRO A 177 13.32 39.09 -7.26
N PRO A 178 13.21 40.44 -7.23
CA PRO A 178 12.36 41.16 -8.19
C PRO A 178 12.99 41.07 -9.59
N GLY A 179 12.40 40.31 -10.50
CA GLY A 179 12.87 40.32 -11.87
C GLY A 179 12.59 39.11 -12.75
N SER A 180 11.94 38.06 -12.29
CA SER A 180 11.52 36.97 -13.18
C SER A 180 10.04 37.13 -13.57
N GLY A 181 9.80 37.93 -14.60
CA GLY A 181 8.51 38.04 -15.26
C GLY A 181 8.16 36.74 -16.00
N LEU A 182 7.55 35.81 -15.29
CA LEU A 182 6.87 34.67 -15.89
C LEU A 182 5.38 34.76 -15.55
N THR A 183 4.60 35.25 -16.50
CA THR A 183 3.15 35.13 -16.49
C THR A 183 2.76 33.65 -16.41
N PRO A 184 1.83 33.25 -15.55
CA PRO A 184 1.33 31.88 -15.54
C PRO A 184 0.43 31.67 -16.75
N GLN A 185 0.97 31.03 -17.78
CA GLN A 185 0.14 30.43 -18.82
C GLN A 185 -0.31 29.06 -18.28
N SER A 186 -1.61 28.94 -18.02
CA SER A 186 -2.26 27.68 -17.74
C SER A 186 -2.10 26.74 -18.93
N PRO A 187 -1.51 25.54 -18.80
CA PRO A 187 -1.54 24.56 -19.87
C PRO A 187 -2.93 23.97 -19.98
N VAL A 188 -3.56 24.21 -21.12
CA VAL A 188 -4.70 23.44 -21.60
C VAL A 188 -4.23 22.00 -21.73
N ARG A 189 -4.79 21.09 -20.94
CA ARG A 189 -4.53 19.65 -21.07
C ARG A 189 -5.26 19.13 -22.28
N ASP A 190 -4.52 18.87 -23.33
CA ASP A 190 -4.98 18.12 -24.47
C ASP A 190 -5.15 16.64 -24.09
N SER A 191 -6.33 16.08 -24.40
CA SER A 191 -6.82 14.81 -23.86
C SER A 191 -6.43 13.60 -24.72
N THR A 192 -5.25 13.61 -25.31
CA THR A 192 -4.79 12.50 -26.15
C THR A 192 -3.34 12.19 -25.87
N GLU A 193 -3.06 11.43 -24.83
CA GLU A 193 -1.95 10.49 -24.69
C GLU A 193 -1.87 9.97 -23.25
N ILE A 194 -2.71 8.97 -22.92
CA ILE A 194 -2.47 8.14 -21.76
C ILE A 194 -1.64 6.95 -22.22
N SER A 195 -0.34 7.17 -22.30
CA SER A 195 0.63 6.08 -22.36
C SER A 195 0.73 5.45 -20.97
N SER A 196 0.23 4.24 -20.86
CA SER A 196 0.24 3.39 -19.69
C SER A 196 1.66 2.89 -19.38
N SER A 197 2.28 3.46 -18.36
CA SER A 197 3.44 2.85 -17.72
C SER A 197 3.29 2.89 -16.21
N PHE A 198 2.53 1.94 -15.67
CA PHE A 198 2.66 1.55 -14.28
C PHE A 198 3.67 0.40 -14.19
N PRO A 199 4.79 0.57 -13.50
CA PRO A 199 5.67 -0.54 -13.22
C PRO A 199 4.96 -1.50 -12.26
N GLY A 200 4.69 -2.71 -12.74
CA GLY A 200 4.22 -3.80 -11.89
C GLY A 200 5.24 -4.07 -10.78
N CYS A 201 4.76 -4.32 -9.56
CA CYS A 201 5.57 -4.88 -8.48
C CYS A 201 6.10 -6.25 -8.93
N ASN A 202 7.25 -6.27 -9.56
CA ASN A 202 7.99 -7.49 -9.83
C ASN A 202 8.70 -7.91 -8.54
N SER A 203 8.17 -8.93 -7.89
CA SER A 203 8.90 -9.71 -6.91
C SER A 203 10.00 -10.50 -7.62
N ALA A 204 11.14 -9.89 -7.84
CA ALA A 204 12.36 -10.60 -8.16
C ALA A 204 12.95 -11.12 -6.85
N GLY A 205 12.69 -12.39 -6.55
CA GLY A 205 13.46 -13.13 -5.57
C GLY A 205 14.91 -13.20 -6.03
N LYS A 206 15.82 -12.78 -5.18
CA LYS A 206 17.23 -13.21 -5.23
C LYS A 206 17.49 -13.99 -3.96
N ASN A 207 17.86 -15.24 -4.19
CA ASN A 207 18.53 -16.24 -3.34
C ASN A 207 18.35 -16.13 -1.84
#